data_6cd4a80f471ab09feb6b2d3849513fcc
#
_entry.id   6cd4a80f471ab09feb6b2d3849513fcc
#
_cell.length_a   1.000
_cell.length_b   1.000
_cell.length_c   1.000
_cell.angle_alpha   90.00
_cell.angle_beta   90.00
_cell.angle_gamma   90.00
#
_symmetry.space_group_name_H-M   'P 1'
#
loop_
_entity.id
_entity.type
_entity.pdbx_description
1 polymer ?
#
loop_
_entity_poly.entity_id
_entity_poly.type
_entity_poly.pdbx_seq_one_letter_code
_entity_poly.pdbx_strand_id
1 'polypeptide(L)'
;MLAMWRLAFPLFSFMAAPVSAPPSEPLPTGTFTNEEQVYFDAEVGGTPPPWIGVRIEVAETGLVWKTIDRLGTVLASTPVQAGQTEWMIGTCALTTRTDADGAMEFVPGSGECTGVTLPVRLDRTALTLRLADGRETRLLRARPFTCWMSVRRDRPKSDGSDDWLFQPGMATHDQGGRLRLGGGDSGAPEAIIRIRNVVWPPPSRNRSSIVLYVFTPDDMNRAVAYGWADPGAVRVGINQRWMQASCTLDGAE
;
A
#
# COMPACT_ATOMS: atom_id res chain seq x y z
N MET A 1 23.94 -78.99 -35.77
CA MET A 1 23.79 -77.64 -36.29
C MET A 1 22.92 -76.85 -35.35
N LEU A 2 23.52 -76.05 -34.46
CA LEU A 2 22.81 -75.22 -33.45
C LEU A 2 22.77 -73.77 -34.01
N ALA A 3 21.56 -73.27 -34.24
CA ALA A 3 21.36 -71.88 -34.69
C ALA A 3 21.19 -71.01 -33.43
N MET A 4 22.15 -70.07 -33.22
CA MET A 4 22.10 -69.03 -32.21
C MET A 4 21.29 -67.84 -32.71
N TRP A 5 20.13 -67.61 -32.12
CA TRP A 5 19.35 -66.35 -32.29
C TRP A 5 19.90 -65.28 -31.39
N ARG A 6 20.42 -64.19 -31.99
CA ARG A 6 20.81 -62.96 -31.29
C ARG A 6 19.58 -62.09 -31.14
N LEU A 7 19.11 -61.89 -29.90
CA LEU A 7 18.12 -60.89 -29.55
C LEU A 7 18.80 -59.49 -29.48
N ALA A 8 18.40 -58.60 -30.36
CA ALA A 8 18.82 -57.17 -30.33
C ALA A 8 17.80 -56.45 -29.45
N PHE A 9 18.26 -55.84 -28.33
CA PHE A 9 17.47 -54.96 -27.51
C PHE A 9 17.59 -53.54 -28.06
N PRO A 10 16.49 -52.78 -28.29
CA PRO A 10 16.57 -51.37 -28.65
C PRO A 10 16.91 -50.52 -27.42
N LEU A 11 17.96 -49.72 -27.47
CA LEU A 11 18.28 -48.65 -26.51
C LEU A 11 17.27 -47.52 -26.68
N PHE A 12 16.32 -47.41 -25.74
CA PHE A 12 15.48 -46.24 -25.62
C PHE A 12 16.27 -45.11 -24.94
N SER A 13 16.69 -44.12 -25.72
CA SER A 13 17.22 -42.85 -25.19
C SER A 13 16.06 -42.03 -24.62
N PHE A 14 15.99 -41.96 -23.30
CA PHE A 14 15.13 -41.01 -22.63
C PHE A 14 15.71 -39.59 -22.81
N MET A 15 15.10 -38.80 -23.70
CA MET A 15 15.31 -37.34 -23.71
C MET A 15 14.60 -36.76 -22.49
N ALA A 16 15.38 -36.29 -21.52
CA ALA A 16 14.85 -35.49 -20.42
C ALA A 16 14.27 -34.19 -20.97
N ALA A 17 12.98 -33.96 -20.81
CA ALA A 17 12.35 -32.68 -21.15
C ALA A 17 12.98 -31.56 -20.28
N PRO A 18 13.22 -30.37 -20.84
CA PRO A 18 13.73 -29.24 -20.09
C PRO A 18 12.70 -28.91 -18.98
N VAL A 19 13.14 -28.95 -17.72
CA VAL A 19 12.37 -28.47 -16.58
C VAL A 19 12.19 -26.97 -16.79
N SER A 20 10.96 -26.54 -17.13
CA SER A 20 10.62 -25.12 -17.18
C SER A 20 10.89 -24.52 -15.80
N ALA A 21 11.71 -23.47 -15.74
CA ALA A 21 11.89 -22.70 -14.51
C ALA A 21 10.51 -22.25 -13.99
N PRO A 22 10.24 -22.33 -12.69
CA PRO A 22 8.99 -21.81 -12.15
C PRO A 22 8.86 -20.34 -12.55
N PRO A 23 7.62 -19.86 -12.84
CA PRO A 23 7.41 -18.46 -13.17
C PRO A 23 7.95 -17.62 -12.03
N SER A 24 8.79 -16.62 -12.33
CA SER A 24 9.32 -15.69 -11.35
C SER A 24 8.13 -15.06 -10.65
N GLU A 25 8.06 -15.23 -9.31
CA GLU A 25 7.00 -14.55 -8.53
C GLU A 25 7.02 -13.05 -8.84
N PRO A 26 5.83 -12.43 -9.01
CA PRO A 26 5.78 -11.01 -9.31
C PRO A 26 6.46 -10.23 -8.18
N LEU A 27 7.34 -9.31 -8.56
CA LEU A 27 8.04 -8.43 -7.62
C LEU A 27 7.04 -7.77 -6.68
N PRO A 28 7.35 -7.63 -5.39
CA PRO A 28 6.43 -7.14 -4.37
C PRO A 28 6.22 -5.62 -4.49
N THR A 29 5.44 -5.21 -5.49
CA THR A 29 5.04 -3.81 -5.70
C THR A 29 3.82 -3.47 -4.87
N GLY A 30 3.62 -2.19 -4.56
CA GLY A 30 2.45 -1.70 -3.84
C GLY A 30 2.76 -0.55 -2.90
N THR A 31 1.72 -0.06 -2.25
CA THR A 31 1.81 0.97 -1.20
C THR A 31 1.70 0.29 0.16
N PHE A 32 2.54 0.71 1.10
CA PHE A 32 2.61 0.20 2.47
C PHE A 32 2.65 1.36 3.45
N THR A 33 1.85 1.33 4.52
CA THR A 33 1.88 2.36 5.57
C THR A 33 1.70 1.74 6.96
N ASN A 34 2.20 2.44 8.00
CA ASN A 34 1.99 2.06 9.39
C ASN A 34 0.83 2.82 10.06
N GLU A 35 -0.14 3.29 9.28
CA GLU A 35 -1.28 4.09 9.78
C GLU A 35 -2.00 3.42 10.95
N GLU A 36 -2.27 2.12 10.86
CA GLU A 36 -2.98 1.39 11.91
C GLU A 36 -2.17 1.30 13.20
N GLN A 37 -0.87 1.04 13.10
CA GLN A 37 0.01 1.04 14.27
C GLN A 37 0.07 2.42 14.93
N VAL A 38 0.31 3.47 14.14
CA VAL A 38 0.37 4.86 14.66
C VAL A 38 -0.93 5.25 15.36
N TYR A 39 -2.07 4.88 14.78
CA TYR A 39 -3.38 5.20 15.34
C TYR A 39 -3.61 4.48 16.68
N PHE A 40 -3.43 3.16 16.71
CA PHE A 40 -3.75 2.38 17.92
C PHE A 40 -2.73 2.60 19.04
N ASP A 41 -1.45 2.79 18.74
CA ASP A 41 -0.46 3.13 19.77
C ASP A 41 -0.76 4.49 20.43
N ALA A 42 -1.24 5.47 19.64
CA ALA A 42 -1.68 6.76 20.18
C ALA A 42 -2.96 6.64 21.05
N GLU A 43 -3.91 5.78 20.63
CA GLU A 43 -5.19 5.61 21.34
C GLU A 43 -5.02 4.97 22.72
N VAL A 44 -4.05 4.08 22.89
CA VAL A 44 -3.74 3.47 24.19
C VAL A 44 -2.79 4.30 25.06
N GLY A 45 -2.46 5.53 24.64
CA GLY A 45 -1.57 6.44 25.37
C GLY A 45 -0.09 6.07 25.27
N GLY A 46 0.29 5.23 24.31
CA GLY A 46 1.67 4.91 24.00
C GLY A 46 2.38 6.03 23.21
N THR A 47 3.66 5.84 22.94
CA THR A 47 4.42 6.69 22.02
C THR A 47 4.41 6.04 20.64
N PRO A 48 3.55 6.48 19.70
CA PRO A 48 3.48 5.90 18.39
C PRO A 48 4.80 6.11 17.63
N PRO A 49 5.16 5.19 16.72
CA PRO A 49 6.26 5.45 15.79
C PRO A 49 5.90 6.63 14.88
N PRO A 50 6.89 7.26 14.21
CA PRO A 50 6.59 8.20 13.16
C PRO A 50 5.75 7.52 12.07
N TRP A 51 4.83 8.29 11.48
CA TRP A 51 4.08 7.77 10.34
C TRP A 51 5.02 7.60 9.13
N ILE A 52 4.94 6.45 8.48
CA ILE A 52 5.76 6.10 7.32
C ILE A 52 4.85 5.56 6.22
N GLY A 53 5.01 6.11 5.02
CA GLY A 53 4.42 5.57 3.79
C GLY A 53 5.51 5.23 2.79
N VAL A 54 5.46 4.01 2.25
CA VAL A 54 6.37 3.51 1.22
C VAL A 54 5.56 3.02 0.04
N ARG A 55 6.00 3.39 -1.17
CA ARG A 55 5.45 2.87 -2.42
C ARG A 55 6.57 2.24 -3.24
N ILE A 56 6.41 0.97 -3.57
CA ILE A 56 7.34 0.22 -4.43
C ILE A 56 6.67 0.05 -5.79
N GLU A 57 7.30 0.54 -6.83
CA GLU A 57 6.76 0.53 -8.20
C GLU A 57 7.79 -0.05 -9.18
N VAL A 58 7.29 -0.64 -10.28
CA VAL A 58 8.13 -1.00 -11.42
C VAL A 58 8.48 0.27 -12.19
N ALA A 59 9.75 0.43 -12.52
CA ALA A 59 10.27 1.45 -13.41
C ALA A 59 10.99 0.80 -14.61
N GLU A 60 11.39 1.60 -15.58
CA GLU A 60 12.08 1.09 -16.78
C GLU A 60 13.37 0.29 -16.47
N THR A 61 14.08 0.66 -15.41
CA THR A 61 15.38 0.06 -15.03
C THR A 61 15.31 -0.82 -13.77
N GLY A 62 14.13 -1.27 -13.37
CA GLY A 62 13.96 -2.11 -12.17
C GLY A 62 12.83 -1.64 -11.27
N LEU A 63 13.07 -1.58 -9.97
CA LEU A 63 12.11 -1.06 -8.99
C LEU A 63 12.51 0.33 -8.52
N VAL A 64 11.52 1.09 -8.06
CA VAL A 64 11.72 2.36 -7.36
C VAL A 64 11.03 2.30 -6.02
N TRP A 65 11.78 2.62 -4.98
CA TRP A 65 11.29 2.83 -3.63
C TRP A 65 10.98 4.30 -3.43
N LYS A 66 9.72 4.63 -3.19
CA LYS A 66 9.27 6.00 -2.94
C LYS A 66 8.81 6.14 -1.49
N THR A 67 9.31 7.15 -0.80
CA THR A 67 8.71 7.60 0.46
C THR A 67 7.61 8.60 0.13
N ILE A 68 6.45 8.43 0.72
CA ILE A 68 5.26 9.27 0.47
C ILE A 68 4.73 9.88 1.76
N ASP A 69 4.02 11.01 1.64
CA ASP A 69 3.21 11.56 2.72
C ASP A 69 1.78 10.97 2.72
N ARG A 70 0.95 11.40 3.67
CA ARG A 70 -0.44 10.96 3.81
C ARG A 70 -1.36 11.34 2.64
N LEU A 71 -0.97 12.30 1.81
CA LEU A 71 -1.67 12.70 0.59
C LEU A 71 -1.16 11.93 -0.64
N GLY A 72 -0.17 11.05 -0.45
CA GLY A 72 0.46 10.30 -1.53
C GLY A 72 1.51 11.07 -2.30
N THR A 73 1.89 12.29 -1.83
CA THR A 73 2.97 13.10 -2.41
C THR A 73 4.30 12.40 -2.20
N VAL A 74 5.08 12.27 -3.27
CA VAL A 74 6.41 11.66 -3.20
C VAL A 74 7.38 12.64 -2.52
N LEU A 75 7.94 12.24 -1.38
CA LEU A 75 8.93 12.98 -0.62
C LEU A 75 10.35 12.64 -1.03
N ALA A 76 10.60 11.37 -1.37
CA ALA A 76 11.88 10.87 -1.85
C ALA A 76 11.66 9.69 -2.81
N SER A 77 12.62 9.49 -3.72
CA SER A 77 12.59 8.40 -4.68
C SER A 77 13.99 7.80 -4.79
N THR A 78 14.10 6.50 -4.55
CA THR A 78 15.36 5.76 -4.52
C THR A 78 15.27 4.58 -5.47
N PRO A 79 16.18 4.42 -6.45
CA PRO A 79 16.21 3.26 -7.32
C PRO A 79 16.54 2.00 -6.53
N VAL A 80 15.92 0.89 -6.91
CA VAL A 80 16.15 -0.44 -6.33
C VAL A 80 16.54 -1.40 -7.45
N GLN A 81 17.72 -1.98 -7.30
CA GLN A 81 18.14 -3.11 -8.12
C GLN A 81 17.83 -4.39 -7.33
N ALA A 82 16.82 -5.12 -7.77
CA ALA A 82 16.35 -6.33 -7.12
C ALA A 82 16.96 -7.56 -7.82
N GLY A 83 17.86 -8.26 -7.15
CA GLY A 83 18.38 -9.57 -7.54
C GLY A 83 17.72 -10.69 -6.73
N GLN A 84 18.09 -11.94 -7.02
CA GLN A 84 17.53 -13.11 -6.31
C GLN A 84 18.01 -13.22 -4.86
N THR A 85 19.25 -12.83 -4.60
CA THR A 85 19.90 -12.96 -3.26
C THR A 85 20.39 -11.62 -2.71
N GLU A 86 20.26 -10.55 -3.49
CA GLU A 86 20.74 -9.23 -3.11
C GLU A 86 19.84 -8.14 -3.66
N TRP A 87 19.53 -7.16 -2.83
CA TRP A 87 18.88 -5.92 -3.22
C TRP A 87 19.80 -4.74 -2.95
N MET A 88 19.86 -3.82 -3.89
CA MET A 88 20.53 -2.54 -3.73
C MET A 88 19.46 -1.44 -3.67
N ILE A 89 19.31 -0.79 -2.52
CA ILE A 89 18.42 0.37 -2.33
C ILE A 89 19.30 1.61 -2.23
N GLY A 90 19.40 2.38 -3.32
CA GLY A 90 20.38 3.44 -3.43
C GLY A 90 21.80 2.89 -3.37
N THR A 91 22.53 3.22 -2.30
CA THR A 91 23.91 2.71 -2.04
C THR A 91 23.93 1.59 -0.99
N CYS A 92 22.80 1.20 -0.43
CA CYS A 92 22.70 0.19 0.60
C CYS A 92 22.48 -1.19 -0.01
N ALA A 93 23.46 -2.08 0.16
CA ALA A 93 23.35 -3.48 -0.23
C ALA A 93 22.70 -4.32 0.87
N LEU A 94 21.70 -5.10 0.51
CA LEU A 94 20.92 -5.97 1.39
C LEU A 94 20.95 -7.39 0.85
N THR A 95 21.43 -8.34 1.63
CA THR A 95 21.26 -9.76 1.29
C THR A 95 19.83 -10.17 1.54
N THR A 96 19.22 -10.91 0.60
CA THR A 96 17.85 -11.38 0.69
C THR A 96 17.77 -12.88 0.85
N ARG A 97 16.82 -13.34 1.66
CA ARG A 97 16.45 -14.76 1.81
C ARG A 97 14.95 -14.87 1.74
N THR A 98 14.45 -15.84 0.99
CA THR A 98 13.02 -16.16 0.98
C THR A 98 12.79 -17.29 1.98
N ASP A 99 11.85 -17.08 2.91
CA ASP A 99 11.45 -18.11 3.86
C ASP A 99 10.45 -19.11 3.26
N ALA A 100 10.04 -20.12 4.05
CA ALA A 100 9.11 -21.16 3.60
C ALA A 100 7.70 -20.63 3.22
N ASP A 101 7.32 -19.46 3.74
CA ASP A 101 6.03 -18.81 3.50
C ASP A 101 6.09 -17.84 2.28
N GLY A 102 7.26 -17.74 1.62
CA GLY A 102 7.48 -16.86 0.48
C GLY A 102 7.72 -15.41 0.88
N ALA A 103 7.96 -15.10 2.15
CA ALA A 103 8.35 -13.77 2.58
C ALA A 103 9.85 -13.56 2.41
N MET A 104 10.22 -12.36 2.02
CA MET A 104 11.61 -11.96 1.82
C MET A 104 12.15 -11.30 3.10
N GLU A 105 13.23 -11.86 3.64
CA GLU A 105 14.00 -11.29 4.74
C GLU A 105 15.19 -10.53 4.19
N PHE A 106 15.50 -9.38 4.81
CA PHE A 106 16.61 -8.51 4.42
C PHE A 106 17.64 -8.43 5.54
N VAL A 107 18.88 -8.67 5.19
CA VAL A 107 20.03 -8.55 6.10
C VAL A 107 20.97 -7.50 5.52
N PRO A 108 21.33 -6.45 6.28
CA PRO A 108 22.31 -5.47 5.82
C PRO A 108 23.62 -6.16 5.42
N GLY A 109 24.10 -5.89 4.21
CA GLY A 109 25.39 -6.30 3.71
C GLY A 109 26.53 -5.35 4.14
N SER A 110 27.67 -5.47 3.48
CA SER A 110 28.78 -4.54 3.62
C SER A 110 28.48 -3.27 2.81
N GLY A 111 28.15 -2.18 3.46
CA GLY A 111 27.93 -0.89 2.80
C GLY A 111 27.39 0.17 3.77
N GLU A 112 27.42 1.43 3.36
CA GLU A 112 26.86 2.53 4.14
C GLU A 112 25.33 2.54 4.02
N CYS A 113 24.66 1.82 4.93
CA CYS A 113 23.21 1.87 5.10
C CYS A 113 22.80 2.92 6.14
N THR A 114 23.58 3.98 6.32
CA THR A 114 23.31 5.03 7.30
C THR A 114 22.21 5.98 6.82
N GLY A 115 21.29 6.33 7.71
CA GLY A 115 20.22 7.31 7.42
C GLY A 115 19.05 6.78 6.60
N VAL A 116 19.03 5.50 6.24
CA VAL A 116 17.94 4.86 5.53
C VAL A 116 17.13 3.99 6.51
N THR A 117 15.80 4.10 6.45
CA THR A 117 14.93 3.14 7.13
C THR A 117 15.02 1.81 6.37
N LEU A 118 15.59 0.79 7.01
CA LEU A 118 15.94 -0.45 6.35
C LEU A 118 14.76 -1.44 6.34
N PRO A 119 14.46 -2.08 5.21
CA PRO A 119 13.56 -3.22 5.21
C PRO A 119 14.17 -4.38 6.02
N VAL A 120 13.34 -5.04 6.80
CA VAL A 120 13.68 -6.25 7.56
C VAL A 120 12.98 -7.46 6.96
N ARG A 121 11.71 -7.29 6.60
CA ARG A 121 10.87 -8.35 6.03
C ARG A 121 9.82 -7.75 5.10
N LEU A 122 9.59 -8.41 3.98
CA LEU A 122 8.54 -8.07 3.02
C LEU A 122 7.76 -9.31 2.65
N ASP A 123 6.46 -9.30 2.89
CA ASP A 123 5.53 -10.34 2.46
C ASP A 123 4.37 -9.76 1.63
N ARG A 124 3.40 -10.60 1.28
CA ARG A 124 2.23 -10.19 0.46
C ARG A 124 1.34 -9.16 1.17
N THR A 125 1.42 -9.07 2.50
CA THR A 125 0.52 -8.27 3.34
C THR A 125 1.18 -7.09 4.01
N ALA A 126 2.50 -7.13 4.19
CA ALA A 126 3.20 -6.13 4.98
C ALA A 126 4.68 -5.99 4.59
N LEU A 127 5.21 -4.83 4.93
CA LEU A 127 6.62 -4.49 4.94
C LEU A 127 7.03 -4.12 6.37
N THR A 128 8.00 -4.80 6.94
CA THR A 128 8.59 -4.44 8.23
C THR A 128 9.85 -3.64 8.01
N LEU A 129 9.96 -2.49 8.68
CA LEU A 129 11.11 -1.61 8.61
C LEU A 129 11.76 -1.49 9.98
N ARG A 130 13.09 -1.35 10.00
CA ARG A 130 13.86 -0.98 11.20
C ARG A 130 14.13 0.51 11.19
N LEU A 131 13.69 1.18 12.25
CA LEU A 131 13.90 2.62 12.46
C LEU A 131 15.32 2.90 12.94
N ALA A 132 15.73 4.17 12.87
CA ALA A 132 17.06 4.61 13.32
C ALA A 132 17.32 4.36 14.82
N ASP A 133 16.27 4.30 15.64
CA ASP A 133 16.34 3.96 17.07
C ASP A 133 16.36 2.45 17.36
N GLY A 134 16.42 1.61 16.32
CA GLY A 134 16.45 0.15 16.39
C GLY A 134 15.09 -0.52 16.54
N ARG A 135 14.00 0.24 16.78
CA ARG A 135 12.64 -0.31 16.81
C ARG A 135 12.21 -0.75 15.43
N GLU A 136 11.31 -1.71 15.37
CA GLU A 136 10.69 -2.14 14.13
C GLU A 136 9.27 -1.58 14.02
N THR A 137 8.89 -1.21 12.81
CA THR A 137 7.53 -0.78 12.49
C THR A 137 7.00 -1.61 11.33
N ARG A 138 5.73 -2.02 11.43
CA ARG A 138 5.08 -2.83 10.42
C ARG A 138 4.14 -1.96 9.59
N LEU A 139 4.42 -1.89 8.30
CA LEU A 139 3.60 -1.20 7.32
C LEU A 139 2.68 -2.21 6.65
N LEU A 140 1.38 -2.03 6.75
CA LEU A 140 0.41 -2.89 6.08
C LEU A 140 0.29 -2.52 4.61
N ARG A 141 0.12 -3.54 3.76
CA ARG A 141 -0.12 -3.34 2.34
C ARG A 141 -1.48 -2.72 2.13
N ALA A 142 -1.50 -1.62 1.40
CA ALA A 142 -2.70 -0.89 1.08
C ALA A 142 -3.38 -1.45 -0.19
N ARG A 143 -4.70 -1.48 -0.18
CA ARG A 143 -5.50 -1.70 -1.37
C ARG A 143 -5.77 -0.35 -2.05
N PRO A 144 -5.56 -0.23 -3.37
CA PRO A 144 -5.80 1.02 -4.09
C PRO A 144 -7.30 1.28 -4.27
N PHE A 145 -7.68 2.54 -4.19
CA PHE A 145 -9.04 3.03 -4.39
C PHE A 145 -9.03 4.24 -5.31
N THR A 146 -10.02 4.29 -6.19
CA THR A 146 -10.35 5.49 -6.99
C THR A 146 -11.60 6.14 -6.43
N CYS A 147 -11.50 7.44 -6.13
CA CYS A 147 -12.57 8.21 -5.51
C CYS A 147 -13.05 9.34 -6.42
N TRP A 148 -14.27 9.78 -6.17
CA TRP A 148 -14.72 11.11 -6.53
C TRP A 148 -15.12 11.87 -5.26
N MET A 149 -14.96 13.18 -5.31
CA MET A 149 -15.40 14.11 -4.27
C MET A 149 -16.20 15.23 -4.88
N SER A 150 -17.17 15.76 -4.10
CA SER A 150 -17.89 16.97 -4.42
C SER A 150 -18.09 17.82 -3.18
N VAL A 151 -17.83 19.12 -3.28
CA VAL A 151 -17.94 20.08 -2.17
C VAL A 151 -18.82 21.24 -2.65
N ARG A 152 -19.82 21.60 -1.85
CA ARG A 152 -20.74 22.69 -2.20
C ARG A 152 -20.04 24.03 -2.03
N ARG A 153 -20.12 24.88 -3.07
CA ARG A 153 -19.62 26.25 -3.02
C ARG A 153 -20.47 27.12 -2.09
N ASP A 154 -19.85 28.16 -1.56
CA ASP A 154 -20.53 29.09 -0.64
C ASP A 154 -21.59 29.95 -1.37
N ARG A 155 -21.42 30.13 -2.68
CA ARG A 155 -22.37 30.90 -3.50
C ARG A 155 -23.13 29.97 -4.43
N PRO A 156 -24.49 30.12 -4.50
CA PRO A 156 -25.27 29.38 -5.44
C PRO A 156 -25.01 29.86 -6.89
N LYS A 157 -25.45 29.07 -7.86
CA LYS A 157 -25.47 29.47 -9.27
C LYS A 157 -26.44 30.64 -9.51
N SER A 158 -26.37 31.24 -10.71
CA SER A 158 -27.19 32.36 -11.11
C SER A 158 -28.73 32.05 -11.13
N ASP A 159 -29.09 30.77 -11.27
CA ASP A 159 -30.45 30.27 -11.22
C ASP A 159 -30.94 29.94 -9.79
N GLY A 160 -30.09 30.18 -8.76
CA GLY A 160 -30.38 29.91 -7.36
C GLY A 160 -30.16 28.47 -6.93
N SER A 161 -29.76 27.56 -7.83
CA SER A 161 -29.42 26.19 -7.48
C SER A 161 -28.05 26.09 -6.80
N ASP A 162 -27.84 25.01 -6.02
CA ASP A 162 -26.54 24.73 -5.42
C ASP A 162 -25.44 24.58 -6.47
N ASP A 163 -24.31 25.21 -6.24
CA ASP A 163 -23.10 25.03 -7.04
C ASP A 163 -22.13 24.08 -6.33
N TRP A 164 -21.61 23.11 -7.08
CA TRP A 164 -20.76 22.06 -6.55
C TRP A 164 -19.41 22.02 -7.29
N LEU A 165 -18.34 22.08 -6.52
CA LEU A 165 -17.02 21.71 -7.02
C LEU A 165 -16.95 20.18 -7.06
N PHE A 166 -16.69 19.59 -8.22
CA PHE A 166 -16.64 18.15 -8.44
C PHE A 166 -15.28 17.72 -8.99
N GLN A 167 -14.70 16.67 -8.41
CA GLN A 167 -13.42 16.08 -8.85
C GLN A 167 -13.56 14.57 -8.92
N PRO A 168 -13.55 13.94 -10.11
CA PRO A 168 -13.49 12.49 -10.29
C PRO A 168 -12.04 11.98 -10.33
N GLY A 169 -11.88 10.65 -10.27
CA GLY A 169 -10.63 9.96 -10.60
C GLY A 169 -9.48 10.20 -9.61
N MET A 170 -9.78 10.51 -8.37
CA MET A 170 -8.78 10.77 -7.34
C MET A 170 -8.26 9.46 -6.76
N ALA A 171 -6.99 9.12 -7.01
CA ALA A 171 -6.37 7.90 -6.50
C ALA A 171 -5.97 8.02 -5.03
N THR A 172 -6.28 6.98 -4.25
CA THR A 172 -5.91 6.87 -2.83
C THR A 172 -5.78 5.40 -2.41
N HIS A 173 -5.75 5.10 -1.11
CA HIS A 173 -5.63 3.75 -0.59
C HIS A 173 -6.26 3.59 0.81
N ASP A 174 -6.55 2.35 1.22
CA ASP A 174 -7.25 2.03 2.47
C ASP A 174 -6.36 1.94 3.73
N GLN A 175 -5.10 2.27 3.63
CA GLN A 175 -4.18 2.35 4.77
C GLN A 175 -3.87 3.82 5.12
N GLY A 176 -4.94 4.59 5.39
CA GLY A 176 -4.84 5.99 5.82
C GLY A 176 -4.60 7.00 4.71
N GLY A 177 -4.75 6.60 3.45
CA GLY A 177 -4.64 7.51 2.31
C GLY A 177 -5.66 8.65 2.38
N ARG A 178 -5.24 9.87 2.07
CA ARG A 178 -6.04 11.08 2.16
C ARG A 178 -6.21 11.75 0.81
N LEU A 179 -7.36 12.38 0.62
CA LEU A 179 -7.66 13.24 -0.52
C LEU A 179 -8.19 14.58 -0.02
N ARG A 180 -7.98 15.62 -0.81
CA ARG A 180 -8.35 16.99 -0.48
C ARG A 180 -9.08 17.61 -1.66
N LEU A 181 -10.16 18.34 -1.40
CA LEU A 181 -10.89 19.12 -2.40
C LEU A 181 -11.43 20.39 -1.77
N GLY A 182 -11.43 21.50 -2.52
CA GLY A 182 -11.86 22.82 -2.05
C GLY A 182 -10.74 23.64 -1.45
N GLY A 183 -11.09 24.68 -0.71
CA GLY A 183 -10.13 25.64 -0.16
C GLY A 183 -9.58 26.63 -1.18
N GLY A 184 -8.78 27.59 -0.72
CA GLY A 184 -8.19 28.65 -1.54
C GLY A 184 -9.24 29.39 -2.37
N ASP A 185 -8.93 29.65 -3.64
CA ASP A 185 -9.77 30.40 -4.57
C ASP A 185 -10.92 29.59 -5.18
N SER A 186 -11.14 28.35 -4.72
CA SER A 186 -12.18 27.47 -5.28
C SER A 186 -13.62 27.95 -5.03
N GLY A 187 -13.83 28.82 -4.03
CA GLY A 187 -15.14 29.26 -3.57
C GLY A 187 -15.94 28.15 -2.88
N ALA A 188 -15.27 27.07 -2.49
CA ALA A 188 -15.82 25.95 -1.70
C ALA A 188 -14.98 25.73 -0.43
N PRO A 189 -15.59 25.35 0.69
CA PRO A 189 -14.84 24.96 1.88
C PRO A 189 -13.91 23.78 1.56
N GLU A 190 -12.77 23.68 2.25
CA GLU A 190 -11.89 22.54 2.08
C GLU A 190 -12.45 21.32 2.82
N ALA A 191 -12.55 20.21 2.12
CA ALA A 191 -12.89 18.90 2.64
C ALA A 191 -11.70 17.95 2.47
N ILE A 192 -11.40 17.18 3.50
CA ILE A 192 -10.36 16.15 3.46
C ILE A 192 -11.01 14.82 3.82
N ILE A 193 -10.80 13.82 2.98
CA ILE A 193 -11.23 12.46 3.30
C ILE A 193 -10.01 11.58 3.61
N ARG A 194 -10.22 10.55 4.43
CA ARG A 194 -9.25 9.49 4.72
C ARG A 194 -9.97 8.14 4.69
N ILE A 195 -9.37 7.15 4.03
CA ILE A 195 -9.87 5.78 4.05
C ILE A 195 -8.97 4.92 4.93
N ARG A 196 -9.57 4.12 5.81
CA ARG A 196 -8.86 3.14 6.63
C ARG A 196 -9.55 1.78 6.56
N ASN A 197 -8.75 0.74 6.46
CA ASN A 197 -9.15 -0.64 6.74
C ASN A 197 -8.84 -0.92 8.21
N VAL A 198 -9.83 -0.67 9.06
CA VAL A 198 -9.69 -0.75 10.51
C VAL A 198 -9.74 -2.21 10.95
N VAL A 199 -8.63 -2.71 11.49
CA VAL A 199 -8.54 -4.03 12.12
C VAL A 199 -8.22 -3.83 13.59
N TRP A 200 -9.23 -4.00 14.44
CA TRP A 200 -9.10 -3.74 15.88
C TRP A 200 -8.13 -4.73 16.53
N PRO A 201 -7.12 -4.24 17.29
CA PRO A 201 -6.20 -5.13 17.99
C PRO A 201 -6.91 -5.87 19.14
N PRO A 202 -6.45 -7.08 19.50
CA PRO A 202 -6.89 -7.75 20.71
C PRO A 202 -6.68 -6.88 21.96
N PRO A 203 -7.57 -6.94 22.95
CA PRO A 203 -8.71 -7.84 23.13
C PRO A 203 -10.05 -7.32 22.54
N SER A 204 -10.02 -6.34 21.66
CA SER A 204 -11.24 -5.79 21.07
C SER A 204 -12.09 -6.87 20.39
N ARG A 205 -13.41 -6.76 20.54
CA ARG A 205 -14.42 -7.58 19.85
C ARG A 205 -15.09 -6.84 18.70
N ASN A 206 -14.63 -5.64 18.41
CA ASN A 206 -15.17 -4.86 17.30
C ASN A 206 -14.88 -5.55 15.96
N ARG A 207 -15.83 -5.49 15.05
CA ARG A 207 -15.65 -6.03 13.71
C ARG A 207 -14.75 -5.12 12.91
N SER A 208 -13.85 -5.72 12.12
CA SER A 208 -13.09 -4.97 11.11
C SER A 208 -14.04 -4.28 10.14
N SER A 209 -13.62 -3.14 9.61
CA SER A 209 -14.45 -2.34 8.69
C SER A 209 -13.59 -1.46 7.79
N ILE A 210 -14.08 -1.16 6.61
CA ILE A 210 -13.60 -0.02 5.82
C ILE A 210 -14.31 1.23 6.30
N VAL A 211 -13.54 2.26 6.65
CA VAL A 211 -14.10 3.53 7.15
C VAL A 211 -13.59 4.68 6.28
N LEU A 212 -14.52 5.48 5.78
CA LEU A 212 -14.26 6.76 5.14
C LEU A 212 -14.53 7.86 6.15
N TYR A 213 -13.49 8.58 6.56
CA TYR A 213 -13.57 9.72 7.46
C TYR A 213 -13.57 11.02 6.68
N VAL A 214 -14.27 12.03 7.19
CA VAL A 214 -14.26 13.41 6.68
C VAL A 214 -13.68 14.33 7.75
N PHE A 215 -12.76 15.18 7.34
CA PHE A 215 -12.13 16.20 8.17
C PHE A 215 -12.27 17.58 7.53
N THR A 216 -12.19 18.61 8.36
CA THR A 216 -11.93 19.99 7.94
C THR A 216 -10.46 20.34 8.20
N PRO A 217 -9.88 21.35 7.55
CA PRO A 217 -8.48 21.72 7.77
C PRO A 217 -8.19 22.17 9.21
N ASP A 218 -9.20 22.63 9.95
CA ASP A 218 -9.05 23.15 11.31
C ASP A 218 -8.68 22.07 12.32
N ASP A 219 -9.14 20.83 12.10
CA ASP A 219 -8.84 19.70 12.99
C ASP A 219 -8.71 18.39 12.22
N MET A 220 -7.48 18.02 11.95
CA MET A 220 -7.10 16.78 11.25
C MET A 220 -7.11 15.52 12.14
N ASN A 221 -7.36 15.70 13.45
CA ASN A 221 -7.40 14.59 14.41
C ASN A 221 -8.84 14.15 14.71
N ARG A 222 -9.81 15.04 14.52
CA ARG A 222 -11.21 14.78 14.79
C ARG A 222 -12.02 14.78 13.50
N ALA A 223 -12.52 13.62 13.09
CA ALA A 223 -13.43 13.53 11.96
C ALA A 223 -14.77 14.21 12.28
N VAL A 224 -15.24 15.05 11.35
CA VAL A 224 -16.55 15.71 11.45
C VAL A 224 -17.69 14.79 11.00
N ALA A 225 -17.35 13.77 10.20
CA ALA A 225 -18.29 12.73 9.79
C ALA A 225 -17.50 11.47 9.40
N TYR A 226 -18.16 10.33 9.40
CA TYR A 226 -17.61 9.09 8.86
C TYR A 226 -18.72 8.19 8.31
N GLY A 227 -18.35 7.37 7.33
CA GLY A 227 -19.14 6.26 6.82
C GLY A 227 -18.33 4.98 6.89
N TRP A 228 -18.96 3.87 7.16
CA TRP A 228 -18.29 2.58 7.24
C TRP A 228 -19.01 1.52 6.41
N ALA A 229 -18.26 0.50 5.99
CA ALA A 229 -18.74 -0.64 5.26
C ALA A 229 -18.01 -1.91 5.72
N ASP A 230 -18.46 -3.06 5.25
CA ASP A 230 -17.75 -4.34 5.45
C ASP A 230 -16.32 -4.27 4.91
N PRO A 231 -15.32 -4.96 5.54
CA PRO A 231 -13.93 -4.96 5.06
C PRO A 231 -13.77 -5.44 3.62
N GLY A 232 -14.67 -6.30 3.15
CA GLY A 232 -14.72 -6.80 1.78
C GLY A 232 -15.50 -5.92 0.80
N ALA A 233 -16.08 -4.80 1.26
CA ALA A 233 -16.86 -3.93 0.38
C ALA A 233 -15.96 -3.33 -0.70
N VAL A 234 -16.46 -3.39 -1.94
CA VAL A 234 -15.80 -2.79 -3.10
C VAL A 234 -16.02 -1.28 -3.20
N ARG A 235 -16.92 -0.75 -2.39
CA ARG A 235 -17.27 0.67 -2.40
C ARG A 235 -17.63 1.17 -1.01
N VAL A 236 -17.11 2.35 -0.65
CA VAL A 236 -17.50 3.11 0.54
C VAL A 236 -17.76 4.55 0.17
N GLY A 237 -18.78 5.16 0.75
CA GLY A 237 -19.12 6.55 0.44
C GLY A 237 -19.82 7.25 1.60
N ILE A 238 -19.92 8.57 1.46
CA ILE A 238 -20.60 9.45 2.41
C ILE A 238 -21.33 10.56 1.65
N ASN A 239 -22.49 10.92 2.15
CA ASN A 239 -23.30 12.01 1.62
C ASN A 239 -23.68 12.96 2.76
N GLN A 240 -23.11 14.16 2.74
CA GLN A 240 -23.39 15.25 3.65
C GLN A 240 -24.01 16.42 2.86
N ARG A 241 -24.68 17.34 3.55
CA ARG A 241 -25.30 18.50 2.90
C ARG A 241 -24.31 19.41 2.18
N TRP A 242 -23.06 19.41 2.61
CA TRP A 242 -22.01 20.31 2.13
C TRP A 242 -20.91 19.60 1.31
N MET A 243 -20.80 18.25 1.46
CA MET A 243 -19.83 17.46 0.71
C MET A 243 -20.33 16.04 0.47
N GLN A 244 -19.86 15.44 -0.59
CA GLN A 244 -20.10 14.04 -0.93
C GLN A 244 -18.80 13.40 -1.40
N ALA A 245 -18.62 12.13 -1.11
CA ALA A 245 -17.52 11.35 -1.63
C ALA A 245 -17.90 9.89 -1.78
N SER A 246 -17.32 9.23 -2.76
CA SER A 246 -17.40 7.79 -2.88
C SER A 246 -16.11 7.25 -3.46
N CYS A 247 -15.63 6.16 -2.89
CA CYS A 247 -14.39 5.50 -3.25
C CYS A 247 -14.66 4.05 -3.62
N THR A 248 -14.14 3.62 -4.74
CA THR A 248 -14.29 2.26 -5.28
C THR A 248 -12.94 1.58 -5.28
N LEU A 249 -12.87 0.32 -4.85
CA LEU A 249 -11.67 -0.51 -4.86
C LEU A 249 -11.25 -0.77 -6.32
N ASP A 250 -9.99 -0.50 -6.64
CA ASP A 250 -9.49 -0.71 -7.99
C ASP A 250 -9.39 -2.20 -8.31
N GLY A 251 -9.74 -2.57 -9.56
CA GLY A 251 -9.75 -3.97 -10.00
C GLY A 251 -10.89 -4.83 -9.43
N ALA A 252 -11.86 -4.25 -8.76
CA ALA A 252 -13.10 -4.92 -8.40
C ALA A 252 -14.07 -4.85 -9.58
N GLU A 253 -14.30 -5.97 -10.26
CA GLU A 253 -15.37 -6.17 -11.24
C GLU A 253 -16.63 -6.72 -10.56
#